data_d11e75dfa34760705c7a9c3bc08f7041
#
_entry.id   d11e75dfa34760705c7a9c3bc08f7041
#
_cell.length_a   1.000
_cell.length_b   1.000
_cell.length_c   1.000
_cell.angle_alpha   90.00
_cell.angle_beta   90.00
_cell.angle_gamma   90.00
#
_symmetry.space_group_name_H-M   'P 1'
#
loop_
_entity.id
_entity.type
_entity.pdbx_description
1 polymer ?
#
loop_
_entity_poly.entity_id
_entity_poly.type
_entity_poly.pdbx_seq_one_letter_code
_entity_poly.pdbx_strand_id
1 'polypeptide(L)'
;MTDTERPEYTQGLRAIADLIDAHPDLPQPYISAHSSSNTVEAKWYLHIWADDLTEQKATAAAIVSTLGGHWDKNERTYDDGLEFIQIRDGLSLDVVVNRAAVCERIVTGSHEVTLPATPAVAAQPATVERVETVEDVQWVCSSLLAEPVAS
;
A
#
# COMPACT_ATOMS: atom_id res chain seq x y z
N MET A 1 -17.63 6.05 -21.80
CA MET A 1 -16.26 5.95 -22.41
C MET A 1 -16.31 6.66 -23.75
N THR A 2 -15.50 7.67 -23.90
CA THR A 2 -15.35 8.41 -25.17
C THR A 2 -14.47 7.64 -26.15
N ASP A 3 -14.49 8.02 -27.42
CA ASP A 3 -13.63 7.40 -28.44
C ASP A 3 -12.12 7.65 -28.19
N THR A 4 -11.79 8.67 -27.41
CA THR A 4 -10.41 8.99 -27.01
C THR A 4 -9.95 8.13 -25.82
N GLU A 5 -10.86 7.73 -24.92
CA GLU A 5 -10.57 6.94 -23.72
C GLU A 5 -10.44 5.43 -24.02
N ARG A 6 -11.15 4.97 -25.04
CA ARG A 6 -11.19 3.54 -25.40
C ARG A 6 -9.82 2.96 -25.78
N PRO A 7 -8.96 3.65 -26.54
CA PRO A 7 -7.63 3.12 -26.86
C PRO A 7 -6.74 2.90 -25.64
N GLU A 8 -6.72 3.83 -24.69
CA GLU A 8 -5.92 3.74 -23.46
C GLU A 8 -6.41 2.60 -22.57
N TYR A 9 -7.72 2.48 -22.39
CA TYR A 9 -8.33 1.40 -21.63
C TYR A 9 -8.01 0.01 -22.22
N THR A 10 -8.16 -0.14 -23.54
CA THR A 10 -7.83 -1.39 -24.24
C THR A 10 -6.34 -1.71 -24.18
N GLN A 11 -5.49 -0.70 -24.22
CA GLN A 11 -4.05 -0.85 -24.06
C GLN A 11 -3.72 -1.35 -22.66
N GLY A 12 -4.34 -0.79 -21.61
CA GLY A 12 -4.17 -1.26 -20.24
C GLY A 12 -4.59 -2.72 -20.04
N LEU A 13 -5.71 -3.14 -20.65
CA LEU A 13 -6.15 -4.54 -20.62
C LEU A 13 -5.14 -5.50 -21.30
N ARG A 14 -4.55 -5.09 -22.41
CA ARG A 14 -3.51 -5.87 -23.07
C ARG A 14 -2.22 -5.90 -22.25
N ALA A 15 -1.83 -4.75 -21.70
CA ALA A 15 -0.63 -4.64 -20.88
C ALA A 15 -0.68 -5.54 -19.64
N ILE A 16 -1.84 -5.67 -18.98
CA ILE A 16 -1.96 -6.58 -17.83
C ILE A 16 -1.95 -8.06 -18.26
N ALA A 17 -2.57 -8.39 -19.38
CA ALA A 17 -2.50 -9.75 -19.91
C ALA A 17 -1.06 -10.15 -20.26
N ASP A 18 -0.36 -9.28 -20.99
CA ASP A 18 1.05 -9.49 -21.37
C ASP A 18 1.94 -9.62 -20.12
N LEU A 19 1.67 -8.83 -19.08
CA LEU A 19 2.42 -8.89 -17.81
C LEU A 19 2.22 -10.22 -17.09
N ILE A 20 1.00 -10.73 -17.01
CA ILE A 20 0.69 -12.03 -16.40
C ILE A 20 1.38 -13.16 -17.17
N ASP A 21 1.32 -13.13 -18.48
CA ASP A 21 1.96 -14.13 -19.34
C ASP A 21 3.50 -14.10 -19.25
N ALA A 22 4.09 -12.91 -19.12
CA ALA A 22 5.53 -12.75 -19.01
C ALA A 22 6.09 -13.15 -17.63
N HIS A 23 5.26 -13.10 -16.58
CA HIS A 23 5.67 -13.33 -15.18
C HIS A 23 4.76 -14.33 -14.48
N PRO A 24 4.74 -15.60 -14.92
CA PRO A 24 3.84 -16.61 -14.37
C PRO A 24 4.11 -16.97 -12.89
N ASP A 25 5.30 -16.65 -12.40
CA ASP A 25 5.70 -16.90 -11.00
C ASP A 25 5.21 -15.83 -10.03
N LEU A 26 4.72 -14.70 -10.52
CA LEU A 26 4.14 -13.68 -9.67
C LEU A 26 2.72 -14.08 -9.21
N PRO A 27 2.32 -13.72 -7.99
CA PRO A 27 0.95 -13.93 -7.56
C PRO A 27 -0.02 -13.18 -8.46
N GLN A 28 -1.21 -13.71 -8.63
CA GLN A 28 -2.23 -13.05 -9.43
C GLN A 28 -2.68 -11.74 -8.77
N PRO A 29 -2.66 -10.62 -9.50
CA PRO A 29 -3.19 -9.37 -8.99
C PRO A 29 -4.72 -9.37 -8.98
N TYR A 30 -5.30 -8.57 -8.12
CA TYR A 30 -6.69 -8.15 -8.26
C TYR A 30 -6.77 -7.11 -9.37
N ILE A 31 -7.62 -7.36 -10.36
CA ILE A 31 -7.79 -6.46 -11.51
C ILE A 31 -9.09 -5.69 -11.34
N SER A 32 -8.99 -4.38 -11.36
CA SER A 32 -10.13 -3.47 -11.35
C SER A 32 -10.10 -2.58 -12.59
N ALA A 33 -11.24 -2.45 -13.22
CA ALA A 33 -11.40 -1.62 -14.40
C ALA A 33 -12.59 -0.67 -14.16
N HIS A 34 -12.30 0.60 -13.99
CA HIS A 34 -13.31 1.62 -13.77
C HIS A 34 -13.61 2.38 -15.07
N SER A 35 -14.89 2.51 -15.37
CA SER A 35 -15.35 3.26 -16.53
C SER A 35 -15.10 4.77 -16.47
N SER A 36 -14.74 5.27 -15.28
CA SER A 36 -14.46 6.70 -15.05
C SER A 36 -12.97 7.06 -15.17
N SER A 37 -12.10 6.08 -15.28
CA SER A 37 -10.67 6.30 -15.53
C SER A 37 -10.24 5.52 -16.76
N ASN A 38 -9.34 6.10 -17.53
CA ASN A 38 -8.78 5.45 -18.72
C ASN A 38 -7.78 4.35 -18.38
N THR A 39 -7.65 4.03 -17.08
CA THR A 39 -6.60 3.18 -16.54
C THR A 39 -7.20 1.86 -16.04
N VAL A 40 -6.58 0.76 -16.42
CA VAL A 40 -6.79 -0.54 -15.79
C VAL A 40 -5.88 -0.62 -14.57
N GLU A 41 -6.43 -1.04 -13.46
CA GLU A 41 -5.68 -1.20 -12.21
C GLU A 41 -5.39 -2.67 -11.94
N ALA A 42 -4.15 -2.99 -11.64
CA ALA A 42 -3.74 -4.30 -11.12
C ALA A 42 -3.12 -4.11 -9.73
N LYS A 43 -3.73 -4.71 -8.73
CA LYS A 43 -3.41 -4.47 -7.33
C LYS A 43 -3.09 -5.76 -6.58
N TRP A 44 -1.96 -5.80 -5.90
CA TRP A 44 -1.57 -6.85 -4.98
C TRP A 44 -1.78 -6.40 -3.55
N TYR A 45 -2.76 -6.97 -2.88
CA TYR A 45 -3.02 -6.72 -1.47
C TYR A 45 -2.30 -7.76 -0.61
N LEU A 46 -1.18 -7.38 0.00
CA LEU A 46 -0.37 -8.29 0.79
C LEU A 46 -0.57 -8.14 2.30
N HIS A 47 -1.14 -7.03 2.75
CA HIS A 47 -1.19 -6.67 4.16
C HIS A 47 -2.39 -7.19 4.94
N ILE A 48 -3.49 -7.54 4.27
CA ILE A 48 -4.79 -7.67 4.94
C ILE A 48 -4.94 -9.00 5.68
N TRP A 49 -4.34 -10.06 5.16
CA TRP A 49 -4.65 -11.43 5.59
C TRP A 49 -3.43 -12.29 5.93
N ALA A 50 -2.23 -11.77 5.78
CA ALA A 50 -1.03 -12.49 6.08
C ALA A 50 -0.50 -12.10 7.46
N ASP A 51 -0.47 -13.04 8.39
CA ASP A 51 0.15 -12.87 9.69
C ASP A 51 1.68 -12.85 9.60
N ASP A 52 2.24 -13.30 8.47
CA ASP A 52 3.68 -13.35 8.25
C ASP A 52 4.17 -12.10 7.50
N LEU A 53 4.70 -11.16 8.26
CA LEU A 53 5.29 -9.92 7.72
C LEU A 53 6.55 -10.17 6.88
N THR A 54 7.28 -11.25 7.14
CA THR A 54 8.47 -11.63 6.38
C THR A 54 8.07 -12.09 4.97
N GLU A 55 7.02 -12.88 4.86
CA GLU A 55 6.47 -13.32 3.59
C GLU A 55 5.93 -12.13 2.77
N GLN A 56 5.20 -11.21 3.41
CA GLN A 56 4.73 -9.99 2.75
C GLN A 56 5.88 -9.18 2.15
N LYS A 57 6.94 -8.96 2.92
CA LYS A 57 8.14 -8.25 2.46
C LYS A 57 8.79 -8.96 1.28
N ALA A 58 8.96 -10.27 1.36
CA ALA A 58 9.58 -11.07 0.30
C ALA A 58 8.75 -11.03 -0.99
N THR A 59 7.44 -11.17 -0.89
CA THR A 59 6.52 -11.12 -2.03
C THR A 59 6.50 -9.71 -2.67
N ALA A 60 6.41 -8.67 -1.87
CA ALA A 60 6.46 -7.30 -2.37
C ALA A 60 7.79 -6.99 -3.08
N ALA A 61 8.91 -7.41 -2.50
CA ALA A 61 10.23 -7.26 -3.11
C ALA A 61 10.34 -8.04 -4.43
N ALA A 62 9.78 -9.23 -4.51
CA ALA A 62 9.76 -10.03 -5.74
C ALA A 62 8.95 -9.34 -6.84
N ILE A 63 7.77 -8.80 -6.53
CA ILE A 63 6.93 -8.07 -7.48
C ILE A 63 7.66 -6.83 -8.00
N VAL A 64 8.13 -5.98 -7.09
CA VAL A 64 8.78 -4.70 -7.41
C VAL A 64 10.06 -4.93 -8.23
N SER A 65 10.89 -5.89 -7.85
CA SER A 65 12.15 -6.18 -8.55
C SER A 65 11.94 -6.85 -9.90
N THR A 66 10.98 -7.75 -10.02
CA THR A 66 10.68 -8.46 -11.27
C THR A 66 10.12 -7.51 -12.33
N LEU A 67 9.23 -6.61 -11.94
CA LEU A 67 8.63 -5.63 -12.84
C LEU A 67 9.56 -4.45 -13.13
N GLY A 68 10.50 -4.17 -12.23
CA GLY A 68 11.46 -3.09 -12.37
C GLY A 68 10.81 -1.71 -12.50
N GLY A 69 11.56 -0.73 -13.01
CA GLY A 69 11.09 0.62 -13.22
C GLY A 69 11.02 1.45 -11.93
N HIS A 70 10.40 2.62 -12.04
CA HIS A 70 10.21 3.54 -10.91
C HIS A 70 8.88 3.25 -10.21
N TRP A 71 8.92 3.22 -8.89
CA TRP A 71 7.76 3.04 -8.03
C TRP A 71 7.66 4.22 -7.05
N ASP A 72 6.49 4.81 -6.99
CA ASP A 72 6.17 5.83 -5.99
C ASP A 72 5.68 5.16 -4.71
N LYS A 73 6.13 5.67 -3.57
CA LYS A 73 5.69 5.21 -2.27
C LYS A 73 4.63 6.16 -1.72
N ASN A 74 3.50 5.61 -1.29
CA ASN A 74 2.41 6.35 -0.68
C ASN A 74 2.00 5.73 0.65
N GLU A 75 1.85 6.56 1.68
CA GLU A 75 1.33 6.13 2.97
C GLU A 75 -0.18 6.23 2.99
N ARG A 76 -0.83 5.15 3.38
CA ARG A 76 -2.28 5.13 3.55
C ARG A 76 -2.65 5.81 4.87
N THR A 77 -3.65 6.67 4.83
CA THR A 77 -4.08 7.46 6.00
C THR A 77 -5.16 6.77 6.84
N TYR A 78 -5.77 5.73 6.31
CA TYR A 78 -6.92 5.05 6.93
C TYR A 78 -6.58 3.66 7.50
N ASP A 79 -5.40 3.15 7.24
CA ASP A 79 -4.89 1.91 7.82
C ASP A 79 -3.35 1.95 7.94
N ASP A 80 -2.75 0.88 8.44
CA ASP A 80 -1.30 0.74 8.56
C ASP A 80 -0.63 0.28 7.25
N GLY A 81 -1.25 0.51 6.12
CA GLY A 81 -0.77 0.12 4.80
C GLY A 81 0.24 1.09 4.21
N LEU A 82 1.12 0.54 3.41
CA LEU A 82 2.04 1.25 2.55
C LEU A 82 1.83 0.79 1.11
N GLU A 83 1.68 1.73 0.19
CA GLU A 83 1.46 1.46 -1.23
C GLU A 83 2.71 1.77 -2.04
N PHE A 84 3.04 0.88 -2.97
CA PHE A 84 4.02 1.12 -4.02
C PHE A 84 3.29 1.16 -5.35
N ILE A 85 3.33 2.29 -6.04
CA ILE A 85 2.53 2.56 -7.23
C ILE A 85 3.44 2.79 -8.42
N GLN A 86 3.11 2.16 -9.54
CA GLN A 86 3.75 2.40 -10.82
C GLN A 86 2.67 2.56 -11.91
N ILE A 87 2.80 3.58 -12.74
CA ILE A 87 1.90 3.83 -13.87
C ILE A 87 2.68 3.69 -15.17
N ARG A 88 2.18 2.87 -16.08
CA ARG A 88 2.72 2.70 -17.43
C ARG A 88 1.64 2.30 -18.42
N ASP A 89 1.63 2.92 -19.60
CA ASP A 89 0.84 2.49 -20.77
C ASP A 89 -0.64 2.19 -20.47
N GLY A 90 -1.30 3.05 -19.71
CA GLY A 90 -2.71 2.89 -19.32
C GLY A 90 -2.94 1.83 -18.24
N LEU A 91 -1.89 1.32 -17.62
CA LEU A 91 -1.92 0.36 -16.52
C LEU A 91 -1.36 1.00 -15.24
N SER A 92 -2.14 0.95 -14.16
CA SER A 92 -1.70 1.28 -12.82
C SER A 92 -1.41 -0.01 -12.05
N LEU A 93 -0.19 -0.14 -11.59
CA LEU A 93 0.26 -1.25 -10.74
C LEU A 93 0.37 -0.75 -9.30
N ASP A 94 -0.22 -1.47 -8.37
CA ASP A 94 -0.24 -1.08 -6.97
C ASP A 94 0.04 -2.29 -6.08
N VAL A 95 1.06 -2.19 -5.24
CA VAL A 95 1.43 -3.21 -4.26
C VAL A 95 1.19 -2.64 -2.87
N VAL A 96 0.27 -3.24 -2.14
CA VAL A 96 -0.13 -2.81 -0.80
C VAL A 96 0.38 -3.79 0.24
N VAL A 97 1.22 -3.30 1.14
CA VAL A 97 1.83 -4.10 2.22
C VAL A 97 1.48 -3.48 3.58
N ASN A 98 1.55 -4.28 4.63
CA ASN A 98 1.55 -3.73 5.98
C ASN A 98 2.84 -2.94 6.20
N ARG A 99 2.73 -1.73 6.74
CA ARG A 99 3.89 -0.88 7.03
C ARG A 99 4.94 -1.60 7.86
N ALA A 100 4.52 -2.37 8.86
CA ALA A 100 5.43 -3.16 9.70
C ALA A 100 6.20 -4.26 8.97
N ALA A 101 5.75 -4.67 7.77
CA ALA A 101 6.49 -5.63 6.96
C ALA A 101 7.77 -5.05 6.35
N VAL A 102 7.76 -3.75 6.03
CA VAL A 102 8.85 -3.07 5.31
C VAL A 102 9.48 -1.92 6.09
N CYS A 103 8.87 -1.49 7.19
CA CYS A 103 9.33 -0.40 8.02
C CYS A 103 9.50 -0.85 9.46
N GLU A 104 10.50 -0.30 10.13
CA GLU A 104 10.71 -0.47 11.56
C GLU A 104 10.09 0.70 12.33
N ARG A 105 9.35 0.37 13.38
CA ARG A 105 8.78 1.36 14.29
C ARG A 105 9.81 1.75 15.33
N ILE A 106 10.23 3.00 15.32
CA ILE A 106 11.19 3.54 16.28
C ILE A 106 10.48 4.54 17.19
N VAL A 107 10.56 4.31 18.51
CA VAL A 107 10.07 5.26 19.50
C VAL A 107 11.16 6.32 19.70
N THR A 108 10.86 7.56 19.36
CA THR A 108 11.79 8.70 19.45
C THR A 108 11.62 9.53 20.72
N GLY A 109 10.50 9.33 21.42
CA GLY A 109 10.17 10.04 22.65
C GLY A 109 8.77 9.70 23.12
N SER A 110 8.28 10.47 24.06
CA SER A 110 6.89 10.39 24.52
C SER A 110 6.43 11.76 25.02
N HIS A 111 5.13 11.99 24.96
CA HIS A 111 4.49 13.18 25.50
C HIS A 111 3.17 12.81 26.19
N GLU A 112 2.72 13.68 27.10
CA GLU A 112 1.45 13.51 27.78
C GLU A 112 0.34 14.23 27.03
N VAL A 113 -0.80 13.56 26.89
CA VAL A 113 -2.03 14.12 26.31
C VAL A 113 -3.13 14.06 27.37
N THR A 114 -3.77 15.22 27.59
CA THR A 114 -4.95 15.30 28.46
C THR A 114 -6.19 15.03 27.63
N LEU A 115 -6.89 13.95 27.96
CA LEU A 115 -8.18 13.63 27.31
C LEU A 115 -9.31 14.24 28.14
N PRO A 116 -10.20 15.04 27.53
CA PRO A 116 -11.30 15.67 28.24
C PRO A 116 -12.31 14.63 28.73
N ALA A 117 -13.02 14.97 29.81
CA ALA A 117 -14.15 14.19 30.26
C ALA A 117 -15.24 14.18 29.18
N THR A 118 -15.85 13.02 28.97
CA THR A 118 -16.98 12.88 28.04
C THR A 118 -18.25 12.56 28.83
N PRO A 119 -19.42 13.19 28.48
CA PRO A 119 -20.68 12.87 29.13
C PRO A 119 -21.18 11.48 28.74
N ALA A 120 -21.98 10.86 29.60
CA ALA A 120 -22.67 9.62 29.27
C ALA A 120 -23.65 9.85 28.12
N VAL A 121 -23.56 9.01 27.08
CA VAL A 121 -24.55 8.90 25.99
C VAL A 121 -25.12 7.49 26.00
N ALA A 122 -26.27 7.29 25.34
CA ALA A 122 -26.91 5.99 25.27
C ALA A 122 -25.91 4.92 24.81
N ALA A 123 -25.73 3.85 25.61
CA ALA A 123 -24.79 2.75 25.42
C ALA A 123 -23.29 3.03 25.71
N GLN A 124 -22.90 4.25 26.12
CA GLN A 124 -21.52 4.55 26.56
C GLN A 124 -21.51 5.24 27.91
N PRO A 125 -20.75 4.75 28.91
CA PRO A 125 -20.61 5.42 30.20
C PRO A 125 -19.84 6.75 30.07
N ALA A 126 -20.07 7.66 31.01
CA ALA A 126 -19.27 8.88 31.14
C ALA A 126 -17.81 8.53 31.43
N THR A 127 -16.88 9.27 30.83
CA THR A 127 -15.46 9.19 31.14
C THR A 127 -14.99 10.45 31.86
N VAL A 128 -14.03 10.31 32.78
CA VAL A 128 -13.39 11.43 33.47
C VAL A 128 -12.22 11.96 32.67
N GLU A 129 -11.83 13.20 32.95
CA GLU A 129 -10.56 13.75 32.45
C GLU A 129 -9.41 12.86 32.90
N ARG A 130 -8.54 12.49 31.98
CA ARG A 130 -7.38 11.64 32.23
C ARG A 130 -6.18 12.09 31.40
N VAL A 131 -4.99 11.80 31.93
CA VAL A 131 -3.73 12.03 31.23
C VAL A 131 -3.22 10.68 30.72
N GLU A 132 -2.92 10.61 29.43
CA GLU A 132 -2.32 9.44 28.81
C GLU A 132 -0.95 9.82 28.24
N THR A 133 0.01 8.89 28.38
CA THR A 133 1.32 9.02 27.75
C THR A 133 1.23 8.45 26.34
N VAL A 134 1.57 9.28 25.36
CA VAL A 134 1.61 8.89 23.94
C VAL A 134 3.06 8.82 23.49
N GLU A 135 3.43 7.72 22.85
CA GLU A 135 4.75 7.56 22.28
C GLU A 135 4.88 8.35 20.97
N ASP A 136 5.98 9.07 20.84
CA ASP A 136 6.38 9.66 19.57
C ASP A 136 7.07 8.60 18.73
N VAL A 137 6.52 8.33 17.55
CA VAL A 137 6.94 7.21 16.69
C VAL A 137 7.43 7.73 15.35
N GLN A 138 8.56 7.22 14.94
CA GLN A 138 9.08 7.35 13.59
C GLN A 138 9.13 5.99 12.91
N TRP A 139 8.71 5.94 11.65
CA TRP A 139 8.86 4.77 10.83
C TRP A 139 10.06 4.90 9.90
N VAL A 140 10.98 3.95 10.00
CA VAL A 140 12.14 3.86 9.10
C VAL A 140 11.92 2.66 8.19
N CYS A 141 11.70 2.94 6.90
CA CYS A 141 11.36 1.91 5.93
C CYS A 141 12.60 1.39 5.23
N SER A 142 12.74 0.07 5.21
CA SER A 142 13.74 -0.56 4.36
C SER A 142 13.35 -0.36 2.90
N SER A 143 14.35 -0.13 2.07
CA SER A 143 14.15 0.21 0.68
C SER A 143 13.81 -1.05 -0.14
N LEU A 144 12.50 -1.31 -0.35
CA LEU A 144 12.09 -2.19 -1.45
C LEU A 144 12.42 -1.55 -2.81
N LEU A 145 12.58 -0.23 -2.81
CA LEU A 145 12.89 0.59 -3.96
C LEU A 145 14.39 0.90 -4.08
N ALA A 146 15.24 0.27 -3.23
CA ALA A 146 16.68 0.42 -3.40
C ALA A 146 17.07 -0.09 -4.78
N GLU A 147 17.79 0.73 -5.50
CA GLU A 147 18.40 0.29 -6.74
C GLU A 147 19.22 -0.98 -6.47
N PRO A 148 19.10 -2.01 -7.33
CA PRO A 148 19.94 -3.18 -7.19
C PRO A 148 21.38 -2.72 -7.18
N VAL A 149 22.13 -3.19 -6.17
CA VAL A 149 23.58 -2.96 -6.13
C VAL A 149 24.14 -3.49 -7.44
N ALA A 150 24.68 -2.60 -8.25
CA ALA A 150 25.35 -2.99 -9.47
C ALA A 150 26.52 -3.91 -9.09
N SER A 151 26.35 -5.17 -9.39
CA SER A 151 27.41 -6.16 -9.21
C SER A 151 28.41 -6.09 -10.35
#